data_bf65b3b403de9fdb032ec118d593e749
#
_entry.id   bf65b3b403de9fdb032ec118d593e749
#
_cell.length_a   1.000
_cell.length_b   1.000
_cell.length_c   1.000
_cell.angle_alpha   90.00
_cell.angle_beta   90.00
_cell.angle_gamma   90.00
#
_symmetry.space_group_name_H-M   'P 1'
#
loop_
_entity.id
_entity.type
_entity.pdbx_description
1 polymer ?
#
loop_
_entity_poly.entity_id
_entity_poly.type
_entity_poly.pdbx_seq_one_letter_code
_entity_poly.pdbx_strand_id
1 'polypeptide(L)'
;EDISLQLGLIDPVEVQSSFFRPNLRLQMMKKGTHDGRRIRAKEHIGKLCVDRRGESGIVYTLSRKSAETTAAYLRSLGLKAAAYHAGLDADTRSNVQDGFVRDDIHVVCATIAFGMGIDKSNVRFVIHRDMPKSIESYYQEIGRAGRDGLDSDCVLFYSWADVIQLERMVANDESSPAQQKQIRRMFDFAEASMCRHQAIAGYFGESIGRCEQSCDYCADLGIAPADLADQFVAPRTSQTAVEADSLTRGETDLFEALRELRKEIADERGFPAYIVFNDATLREMATTLPTTSYEFLAINGVGQKKHDSYGEAFLTLIQNWKETDSAPMGDST
;
A
#
# COMPACT_ATOMS: atom_id res chain seq x y z
N GLU A 1 -24.22 4.36 18.32
CA GLU A 1 -25.10 4.62 19.49
C GLU A 1 -24.30 5.17 20.68
N ASP A 2 -23.19 4.57 21.10
CA ASP A 2 -22.41 4.98 22.27
C ASP A 2 -21.79 6.39 22.09
N ILE A 3 -21.26 6.71 20.92
CA ILE A 3 -20.68 8.02 20.59
C ILE A 3 -21.76 9.13 20.64
N SER A 4 -22.94 8.86 20.09
CA SER A 4 -24.04 9.82 20.07
C SER A 4 -24.53 10.15 21.48
N LEU A 5 -24.59 9.13 22.34
CA LEU A 5 -24.93 9.28 23.77
C LEU A 5 -23.86 10.04 24.54
N GLN A 6 -22.57 9.71 24.36
CA GLN A 6 -21.46 10.35 25.08
C GLN A 6 -21.27 11.82 24.67
N LEU A 7 -21.51 12.14 23.39
CA LEU A 7 -21.40 13.51 22.89
C LEU A 7 -22.71 14.32 23.03
N GLY A 8 -23.81 13.71 23.52
CA GLY A 8 -25.10 14.37 23.67
C GLY A 8 -25.68 14.89 22.34
N LEU A 9 -25.44 14.19 21.23
CA LEU A 9 -25.91 14.60 19.92
C LEU A 9 -27.43 14.46 19.84
N ILE A 10 -28.09 15.50 19.32
CA ILE A 10 -29.53 15.52 19.11
C ILE A 10 -29.78 15.20 17.63
N ASP A 11 -30.49 14.10 17.38
CA ASP A 11 -30.89 13.63 16.04
C ASP A 11 -29.70 13.54 15.02
N PRO A 12 -28.61 12.82 15.37
CA PRO A 12 -27.46 12.73 14.50
C PRO A 12 -27.77 11.90 13.25
N VAL A 13 -27.20 12.30 12.12
CA VAL A 13 -27.20 11.46 10.92
C VAL A 13 -26.09 10.41 11.08
N GLU A 14 -26.49 9.15 11.19
CA GLU A 14 -25.55 8.03 11.25
C GLU A 14 -25.24 7.51 9.84
N VAL A 15 -23.95 7.56 9.46
CA VAL A 15 -23.47 7.01 8.19
C VAL A 15 -22.48 5.89 8.51
N GLN A 16 -22.83 4.68 8.13
CA GLN A 16 -21.95 3.51 8.27
C GLN A 16 -21.53 2.99 6.89
N SER A 17 -20.24 2.97 6.63
CA SER A 17 -19.66 2.33 5.45
C SER A 17 -19.36 0.86 5.73
N SER A 18 -19.37 0.02 4.70
CA SER A 18 -18.97 -1.38 4.80
C SER A 18 -17.50 -1.53 5.21
N PHE A 19 -17.21 -2.59 5.97
CA PHE A 19 -15.83 -3.02 6.24
C PHE A 19 -15.18 -3.70 5.03
N PHE A 20 -15.95 -4.02 4.00
CA PHE A 20 -15.44 -4.61 2.78
C PHE A 20 -14.77 -3.56 1.88
N ARG A 21 -13.51 -3.79 1.57
CA ARG A 21 -12.69 -2.97 0.70
C ARG A 21 -12.22 -3.82 -0.48
N PRO A 22 -12.96 -3.88 -1.61
CA PRO A 22 -12.67 -4.79 -2.73
C PRO A 22 -11.31 -4.52 -3.40
N ASN A 23 -10.81 -3.30 -3.32
CA ASN A 23 -9.52 -2.88 -3.84
C ASN A 23 -8.32 -3.26 -2.95
N LEU A 24 -8.52 -3.84 -1.77
CA LEU A 24 -7.43 -4.39 -0.96
C LEU A 24 -7.26 -5.89 -1.24
N ARG A 25 -6.12 -6.26 -1.80
CA ARG A 25 -5.80 -7.64 -2.14
C ARG A 25 -5.08 -8.31 -0.96
N LEU A 26 -5.78 -9.18 -0.25
CA LEU A 26 -5.30 -9.75 1.02
C LEU A 26 -4.62 -11.10 0.81
N GLN A 27 -3.33 -11.21 1.19
CA GLN A 27 -2.56 -12.45 1.12
C GLN A 27 -1.91 -12.79 2.46
N MET A 28 -2.09 -14.05 2.91
CA MET A 28 -1.49 -14.60 4.12
C MET A 28 -0.35 -15.54 3.75
N MET A 29 0.81 -15.37 4.38
CA MET A 29 2.02 -16.16 4.10
C MET A 29 2.61 -16.71 5.40
N LYS A 30 2.48 -18.02 5.61
CA LYS A 30 3.06 -18.67 6.79
C LYS A 30 4.57 -18.78 6.65
N LYS A 31 5.30 -18.18 7.60
CA LYS A 31 6.79 -18.25 7.68
C LYS A 31 7.25 -19.67 7.97
N GLY A 32 8.35 -20.08 7.39
CA GLY A 32 8.93 -21.41 7.60
C GLY A 32 8.90 -22.27 6.35
N THR A 33 9.08 -23.59 6.52
CA THR A 33 9.05 -24.55 5.40
C THR A 33 7.71 -25.30 5.42
N HIS A 34 6.96 -25.19 4.32
CA HIS A 34 5.69 -25.84 4.12
C HIS A 34 5.65 -26.40 2.68
N ASP A 35 5.27 -27.68 2.54
CA ASP A 35 5.14 -28.37 1.24
C ASP A 35 6.39 -28.25 0.34
N GLY A 36 7.60 -28.38 0.96
CA GLY A 36 8.87 -28.26 0.27
C GLY A 36 9.30 -26.81 -0.08
N ARG A 37 8.49 -25.80 0.24
CA ARG A 37 8.76 -24.39 -0.02
C ARG A 37 9.15 -23.68 1.27
N ARG A 38 10.20 -22.86 1.23
CA ARG A 38 10.65 -22.08 2.38
C ARG A 38 10.31 -20.61 2.23
N ILE A 39 9.41 -20.13 3.09
CA ILE A 39 9.02 -18.70 3.12
C ILE A 39 9.89 -17.97 4.15
N ARG A 40 10.73 -17.07 3.65
CA ARG A 40 11.59 -16.18 4.43
C ARG A 40 11.08 -14.75 4.26
N ALA A 41 10.41 -14.22 5.28
CA ALA A 41 9.75 -12.91 5.20
C ALA A 41 10.67 -11.79 4.65
N LYS A 42 11.92 -11.72 5.11
CA LYS A 42 12.88 -10.68 4.67
C LYS A 42 13.11 -10.70 3.15
N GLU A 43 13.34 -11.88 2.58
CA GLU A 43 13.65 -12.05 1.15
C GLU A 43 12.42 -11.76 0.29
N HIS A 44 11.25 -12.27 0.73
CA HIS A 44 9.98 -12.01 0.04
C HIS A 44 9.60 -10.53 0.08
N ILE A 45 9.77 -9.85 1.24
CA ILE A 45 9.56 -8.40 1.37
C ILE A 45 10.47 -7.63 0.41
N GLY A 46 11.77 -8.02 0.34
CA GLY A 46 12.71 -7.40 -0.59
C GLY A 46 12.23 -7.49 -2.03
N LYS A 47 11.79 -8.68 -2.46
CA LYS A 47 11.29 -8.88 -3.82
C LYS A 47 9.99 -8.10 -4.07
N LEU A 48 9.00 -8.21 -3.19
CA LEU A 48 7.76 -7.46 -3.32
C LEU A 48 8.00 -5.95 -3.48
N CYS A 49 8.91 -5.39 -2.68
CA CYS A 49 9.26 -3.97 -2.77
C CYS A 49 10.07 -3.63 -4.05
N VAL A 50 10.89 -4.56 -4.56
CA VAL A 50 11.64 -4.35 -5.82
C VAL A 50 10.70 -4.43 -7.02
N ASP A 51 9.78 -5.39 -7.04
CA ASP A 51 8.78 -5.53 -8.12
C ASP A 51 7.83 -4.31 -8.18
N ARG A 52 7.68 -3.58 -7.05
CA ARG A 52 6.89 -2.35 -6.92
C ARG A 52 7.76 -1.10 -6.75
N ARG A 53 8.91 -1.08 -7.40
CA ARG A 53 9.84 0.06 -7.35
C ARG A 53 9.13 1.34 -7.83
N GLY A 54 9.26 2.41 -7.05
CA GLY A 54 8.60 3.68 -7.31
C GLY A 54 7.23 3.84 -6.65
N GLU A 55 6.59 2.75 -6.24
CA GLU A 55 5.32 2.80 -5.52
C GLU A 55 5.52 3.05 -4.02
N SER A 56 4.54 3.70 -3.40
CA SER A 56 4.55 3.96 -1.96
C SER A 56 4.02 2.77 -1.17
N GLY A 57 4.73 2.36 -0.13
CA GLY A 57 4.32 1.24 0.72
C GLY A 57 4.79 1.32 2.16
N ILE A 58 4.15 0.53 3.01
CA ILE A 58 4.46 0.44 4.44
C ILE A 58 4.78 -1.00 4.79
N VAL A 59 5.89 -1.22 5.52
CA VAL A 59 6.27 -2.53 6.07
C VAL A 59 6.19 -2.46 7.59
N TYR A 60 5.17 -3.09 8.17
CA TYR A 60 5.01 -3.17 9.62
C TYR A 60 5.88 -4.26 10.22
N THR A 61 6.51 -3.95 11.34
CA THR A 61 7.39 -4.84 12.09
C THR A 61 7.09 -4.78 13.59
N LEU A 62 7.38 -5.84 14.31
CA LEU A 62 7.08 -5.93 15.74
C LEU A 62 8.07 -5.14 16.61
N SER A 63 9.30 -4.91 16.16
CA SER A 63 10.33 -4.24 16.95
C SER A 63 11.04 -3.12 16.19
N ARG A 64 11.58 -2.14 16.95
CA ARG A 64 12.40 -1.03 16.42
C ARG A 64 13.58 -1.57 15.59
N LYS A 65 14.31 -2.55 16.15
CA LYS A 65 15.43 -3.20 15.46
C LYS A 65 15.02 -3.88 14.16
N SER A 66 13.83 -4.50 14.12
CA SER A 66 13.30 -5.10 12.89
C SER A 66 12.96 -4.03 11.84
N ALA A 67 12.42 -2.87 12.25
CA ALA A 67 12.17 -1.76 11.34
C ALA A 67 13.48 -1.24 10.72
N GLU A 68 14.48 -0.95 11.56
CA GLU A 68 15.80 -0.46 11.11
C GLU A 68 16.50 -1.44 10.17
N THR A 69 16.54 -2.74 10.55
CA THR A 69 17.21 -3.77 9.73
C THR A 69 16.48 -4.05 8.43
N THR A 70 15.15 -3.94 8.40
CA THR A 70 14.38 -4.10 7.17
C THR A 70 14.60 -2.90 6.26
N ALA A 71 14.54 -1.67 6.78
CA ALA A 71 14.82 -0.48 6.00
C ALA A 71 16.25 -0.47 5.43
N ALA A 72 17.26 -0.86 6.23
CA ALA A 72 18.62 -0.98 5.76
C ALA A 72 18.77 -2.01 4.64
N TYR A 73 18.08 -3.15 4.75
CA TYR A 73 18.06 -4.18 3.72
C TYR A 73 17.40 -3.67 2.43
N LEU A 74 16.26 -2.99 2.50
CA LEU A 74 15.60 -2.43 1.32
C LEU A 74 16.46 -1.35 0.64
N ARG A 75 17.17 -0.52 1.42
CA ARG A 75 18.17 0.42 0.85
C ARG A 75 19.31 -0.29 0.14
N SER A 76 19.78 -1.43 0.65
CA SER A 76 20.83 -2.22 -0.03
C SER A 76 20.36 -2.80 -1.37
N LEU A 77 19.04 -2.90 -1.61
CA LEU A 77 18.42 -3.27 -2.88
C LEU A 77 18.15 -2.04 -3.80
N GLY A 78 18.64 -0.85 -3.42
CA GLY A 78 18.46 0.39 -4.19
C GLY A 78 17.07 1.03 -4.06
N LEU A 79 16.33 0.71 -2.98
CA LEU A 79 15.03 1.30 -2.72
C LEU A 79 15.14 2.53 -1.80
N LYS A 80 14.31 3.55 -2.01
CA LYS A 80 14.17 4.70 -1.12
C LYS A 80 13.36 4.30 0.12
N ALA A 81 14.03 3.72 1.13
CA ALA A 81 13.39 3.18 2.32
C ALA A 81 13.91 3.81 3.62
N ALA A 82 13.02 4.06 4.58
CA ALA A 82 13.37 4.58 5.91
C ALA A 82 12.70 3.77 7.02
N ALA A 83 13.33 3.78 8.21
CA ALA A 83 12.72 3.23 9.42
C ALA A 83 11.94 4.33 10.15
N TYR A 84 10.81 3.94 10.78
CA TYR A 84 10.02 4.82 11.62
C TYR A 84 9.54 4.10 12.89
N HIS A 85 9.90 4.64 14.06
CA HIS A 85 9.46 4.11 15.35
C HIS A 85 9.61 5.15 16.46
N ALA A 86 8.97 4.93 17.59
CA ALA A 86 8.95 5.85 18.71
C ALA A 86 10.33 6.11 19.38
N GLY A 87 11.35 5.31 19.06
CA GLY A 87 12.72 5.53 19.54
C GLY A 87 13.54 6.52 18.74
N LEU A 88 13.05 7.00 17.60
CA LEU A 88 13.67 8.08 16.82
C LEU A 88 13.35 9.44 17.46
N ASP A 89 14.24 10.41 17.31
CA ASP A 89 13.99 11.80 17.68
C ASP A 89 12.83 12.40 16.87
N ALA A 90 12.29 13.53 17.32
CA ALA A 90 11.14 14.16 16.70
C ALA A 90 11.42 14.65 15.27
N ASP A 91 12.60 15.22 15.05
CA ASP A 91 13.00 15.76 13.75
C ASP A 91 13.17 14.65 12.71
N THR A 92 13.83 13.55 13.07
CA THR A 92 13.95 12.37 12.21
C THR A 92 12.59 11.80 11.87
N ARG A 93 11.66 11.72 12.84
CA ARG A 93 10.28 11.23 12.57
C ARG A 93 9.54 12.16 11.61
N SER A 94 9.62 13.47 11.80
CA SER A 94 9.02 14.47 10.92
C SER A 94 9.58 14.34 9.50
N ASN A 95 10.90 14.30 9.37
CA ASN A 95 11.58 14.17 8.07
C ASN A 95 11.17 12.88 7.32
N VAL A 96 11.02 11.75 8.02
CA VAL A 96 10.56 10.50 7.39
C VAL A 96 9.09 10.60 6.97
N GLN A 97 8.23 11.22 7.78
CA GLN A 97 6.83 11.43 7.41
C GLN A 97 6.71 12.35 6.21
N ASP A 98 7.38 13.48 6.22
CA ASP A 98 7.36 14.46 5.13
C ASP A 98 7.94 13.86 3.85
N GLY A 99 9.05 13.14 3.95
CA GLY A 99 9.66 12.45 2.82
C GLY A 99 8.75 11.35 2.23
N PHE A 100 8.00 10.63 3.07
CA PHE A 100 7.02 9.64 2.60
C PHE A 100 5.83 10.30 1.91
N VAL A 101 5.32 11.40 2.46
CA VAL A 101 4.20 12.16 1.89
C VAL A 101 4.58 12.79 0.54
N ARG A 102 5.84 13.25 0.38
CA ARG A 102 6.36 13.88 -0.83
C ARG A 102 6.93 12.92 -1.89
N ASP A 103 6.85 11.62 -1.68
CA ASP A 103 7.45 10.58 -2.55
C ASP A 103 8.99 10.58 -2.61
N ASP A 104 9.67 11.24 -1.65
CA ASP A 104 11.13 11.16 -1.47
C ASP A 104 11.54 9.82 -0.84
N ILE A 105 10.67 9.28 0.00
CA ILE A 105 10.76 7.94 0.60
C ILE A 105 9.58 7.13 0.09
N HIS A 106 9.86 6.02 -0.58
CA HIS A 106 8.82 5.15 -1.14
C HIS A 106 8.36 4.09 -0.13
N VAL A 107 9.27 3.56 0.70
CA VAL A 107 8.93 2.49 1.64
C VAL A 107 9.28 2.90 3.07
N VAL A 108 8.29 2.89 3.94
CA VAL A 108 8.50 3.08 5.38
C VAL A 108 8.41 1.76 6.11
N CYS A 109 9.50 1.37 6.78
CA CYS A 109 9.54 0.21 7.67
C CYS A 109 9.25 0.68 9.09
N ALA A 110 8.10 0.31 9.65
CA ALA A 110 7.63 0.93 10.87
C ALA A 110 7.14 -0.07 11.92
N THR A 111 7.16 0.35 13.18
CA THR A 111 6.31 -0.22 14.22
C THR A 111 4.92 0.44 14.18
N ILE A 112 4.01 -0.02 15.03
CA ILE A 112 2.64 0.51 15.22
C ILE A 112 2.58 2.06 15.32
N ALA A 113 3.70 2.72 15.70
CA ALA A 113 3.76 4.17 15.85
C ALA A 113 3.58 4.95 14.53
N PHE A 114 3.74 4.31 13.38
CA PHE A 114 3.56 4.94 12.07
C PHE A 114 2.12 4.78 11.60
N GLY A 115 1.39 5.86 11.62
CA GLY A 115 0.03 5.76 11.11
C GLY A 115 -0.94 6.81 11.62
N MET A 116 -0.84 7.29 12.84
CA MET A 116 -1.67 8.40 13.30
C MET A 116 -1.27 9.67 12.55
N GLY A 117 -2.20 10.22 11.75
CA GLY A 117 -1.97 11.47 11.01
C GLY A 117 -1.36 11.31 9.60
N ILE A 118 -1.12 10.08 9.11
CA ILE A 118 -0.71 9.89 7.71
C ILE A 118 -1.93 9.78 6.83
N ASP A 119 -2.15 10.80 6.03
CA ASP A 119 -3.18 10.84 5.01
C ASP A 119 -2.54 10.88 3.63
N LYS A 120 -1.94 9.75 3.22
CA LYS A 120 -1.40 9.52 1.89
C LYS A 120 -2.32 8.56 1.15
N SER A 121 -2.95 9.04 0.09
CA SER A 121 -3.98 8.28 -0.64
C SER A 121 -3.41 7.15 -1.51
N ASN A 122 -2.18 7.33 -2.02
CA ASN A 122 -1.54 6.44 -3.00
C ASN A 122 -0.59 5.39 -2.40
N VAL A 123 -0.91 4.85 -1.23
CA VAL A 123 -0.18 3.70 -0.68
C VAL A 123 -0.62 2.43 -1.41
N ARG A 124 0.31 1.83 -2.19
CA ARG A 124 0.02 0.66 -3.06
C ARG A 124 0.21 -0.68 -2.36
N PHE A 125 0.97 -0.73 -1.28
CA PHE A 125 1.11 -1.97 -0.53
C PHE A 125 1.31 -1.72 0.96
N VAL A 126 0.77 -2.64 1.75
CA VAL A 126 1.03 -2.76 3.19
C VAL A 126 1.49 -4.19 3.47
N ILE A 127 2.69 -4.33 4.00
CA ILE A 127 3.28 -5.62 4.31
C ILE A 127 3.48 -5.75 5.82
N HIS A 128 2.95 -6.79 6.42
CA HIS A 128 3.24 -7.15 7.79
C HIS A 128 4.34 -8.20 7.81
N ARG A 129 5.56 -7.80 8.19
CA ARG A 129 6.67 -8.72 8.38
C ARG A 129 6.43 -9.67 9.55
N ASP A 130 5.77 -9.18 10.56
CA ASP A 130 5.42 -9.87 11.79
C ASP A 130 3.92 -9.69 12.06
N MET A 131 3.28 -10.68 12.67
CA MET A 131 1.84 -10.69 12.92
C MET A 131 1.42 -9.53 13.86
N PRO A 132 0.38 -8.76 13.54
CA PRO A 132 -0.18 -7.75 14.44
C PRO A 132 -0.89 -8.40 15.63
N LYS A 133 -1.16 -7.60 16.69
CA LYS A 133 -1.71 -8.10 17.96
C LYS A 133 -3.19 -8.53 17.86
N SER A 134 -3.93 -7.98 16.91
CA SER A 134 -5.37 -8.22 16.76
C SER A 134 -5.84 -7.96 15.33
N ILE A 135 -7.03 -8.46 15.01
CA ILE A 135 -7.71 -8.21 13.72
C ILE A 135 -8.01 -6.72 13.55
N GLU A 136 -8.36 -6.01 14.62
CA GLU A 136 -8.60 -4.57 14.59
C GLU A 136 -7.33 -3.80 14.18
N SER A 137 -6.19 -4.13 14.82
CA SER A 137 -4.90 -3.52 14.47
C SER A 137 -4.55 -3.81 13.01
N TYR A 138 -4.69 -5.07 12.58
CA TYR A 138 -4.48 -5.47 11.20
C TYR A 138 -5.35 -4.66 10.23
N TYR A 139 -6.65 -4.57 10.49
CA TYR A 139 -7.60 -3.84 9.64
C TYR A 139 -7.28 -2.34 9.57
N GLN A 140 -6.93 -1.71 10.69
CA GLN A 140 -6.50 -0.31 10.71
C GLN A 140 -5.20 -0.07 9.93
N GLU A 141 -4.27 -1.00 9.97
CA GLU A 141 -2.98 -0.91 9.29
C GLU A 141 -3.12 -1.12 7.78
N ILE A 142 -3.86 -2.14 7.33
CA ILE A 142 -4.14 -2.33 5.89
C ILE A 142 -5.06 -1.24 5.33
N GLY A 143 -5.92 -0.63 6.15
CA GLY A 143 -6.79 0.48 5.78
C GLY A 143 -6.05 1.75 5.32
N ARG A 144 -4.72 1.79 5.44
CA ARG A 144 -3.88 2.86 4.89
C ARG A 144 -3.62 2.72 3.41
N ALA A 145 -3.73 1.50 2.88
CA ALA A 145 -3.57 1.23 1.47
C ALA A 145 -4.83 1.60 0.66
N GLY A 146 -4.64 1.99 -0.58
CA GLY A 146 -5.70 2.15 -1.57
C GLY A 146 -6.81 3.12 -1.20
N ARG A 147 -6.52 4.22 -0.50
CA ARG A 147 -7.53 5.23 -0.15
C ARG A 147 -8.08 5.97 -1.36
N ASP A 148 -7.36 5.94 -2.48
CA ASP A 148 -7.77 6.46 -3.78
C ASP A 148 -8.63 5.48 -4.60
N GLY A 149 -8.93 4.30 -4.05
CA GLY A 149 -9.75 3.27 -4.68
C GLY A 149 -8.99 2.33 -5.61
N LEU A 150 -7.69 2.58 -5.88
CA LEU A 150 -6.87 1.68 -6.70
C LEU A 150 -6.47 0.42 -5.91
N ASP A 151 -6.26 -0.67 -6.65
CA ASP A 151 -5.81 -1.93 -6.10
C ASP A 151 -4.52 -1.78 -5.31
N SER A 152 -4.50 -2.41 -4.15
CA SER A 152 -3.36 -2.33 -3.24
C SER A 152 -3.17 -3.65 -2.51
N ASP A 153 -1.91 -4.10 -2.43
CA ASP A 153 -1.58 -5.38 -1.85
C ASP A 153 -1.37 -5.30 -0.35
N CYS A 154 -2.01 -6.20 0.37
CA CYS A 154 -1.87 -6.34 1.81
C CYS A 154 -1.36 -7.75 2.12
N VAL A 155 -0.07 -7.87 2.41
CA VAL A 155 0.59 -9.16 2.65
C VAL A 155 0.93 -9.32 4.12
N LEU A 156 0.46 -10.40 4.72
CA LEU A 156 0.77 -10.74 6.11
C LEU A 156 1.68 -11.95 6.17
N PHE A 157 2.90 -11.77 6.67
CA PHE A 157 3.75 -12.87 7.10
C PHE A 157 3.48 -13.20 8.56
N TYR A 158 3.20 -14.47 8.85
CA TYR A 158 2.84 -14.91 10.19
C TYR A 158 3.47 -16.25 10.55
N SER A 159 3.60 -16.51 11.85
CA SER A 159 4.07 -17.77 12.39
C SER A 159 3.63 -17.93 13.84
N TRP A 160 3.67 -19.18 14.35
CA TRP A 160 3.42 -19.41 15.77
C TRP A 160 4.47 -18.75 16.68
N ALA A 161 5.70 -18.54 16.18
CA ALA A 161 6.72 -17.81 16.92
C ALA A 161 6.33 -16.34 17.17
N ASP A 162 5.54 -15.72 16.28
CA ASP A 162 5.01 -14.38 16.51
C ASP A 162 4.00 -14.37 17.65
N VAL A 163 3.15 -15.42 17.75
CA VAL A 163 2.20 -15.58 18.86
C VAL A 163 2.96 -15.62 20.19
N ILE A 164 3.98 -16.50 20.30
CA ILE A 164 4.78 -16.62 21.50
C ILE A 164 5.45 -15.29 21.86
N GLN A 165 5.99 -14.57 20.87
CA GLN A 165 6.65 -13.29 21.10
C GLN A 165 5.66 -12.23 21.58
N LEU A 166 4.49 -12.13 20.97
CA LEU A 166 3.44 -11.18 21.33
C LEU A 166 2.87 -11.48 22.72
N GLU A 167 2.61 -12.75 23.06
CA GLU A 167 2.13 -13.16 24.37
C GLU A 167 3.15 -12.80 25.48
N ARG A 168 4.46 -12.96 25.21
CA ARG A 168 5.52 -12.52 26.15
C ARG A 168 5.53 -11.02 26.35
N MET A 169 5.24 -10.23 25.31
CA MET A 169 5.21 -8.76 25.41
C MET A 169 4.06 -8.26 26.27
N VAL A 170 2.95 -8.99 26.32
CA VAL A 170 1.75 -8.61 27.09
C VAL A 170 1.64 -9.36 28.42
N ALA A 171 2.54 -10.27 28.76
CA ALA A 171 2.46 -11.16 29.92
C ALA A 171 2.40 -10.43 31.29
N ASN A 172 2.95 -9.21 31.35
CA ASN A 172 3.03 -8.42 32.59
C ASN A 172 1.93 -7.35 32.67
N ASP A 173 0.96 -7.33 31.74
CA ASP A 173 -0.16 -6.39 31.73
C ASP A 173 -1.38 -7.01 32.43
N GLU A 174 -2.10 -6.25 33.25
CA GLU A 174 -3.36 -6.70 33.90
C GLU A 174 -4.40 -7.15 32.88
N SER A 175 -4.40 -6.57 31.67
CA SER A 175 -5.27 -6.96 30.54
C SER A 175 -4.77 -8.16 29.72
N SER A 176 -3.68 -8.84 30.18
CA SER A 176 -3.01 -9.91 29.47
C SER A 176 -3.94 -11.04 28.96
N PRO A 177 -4.92 -11.57 29.73
CA PRO A 177 -5.76 -12.67 29.23
C PRO A 177 -6.62 -12.27 28.02
N ALA A 178 -7.14 -11.04 28.00
CA ALA A 178 -7.93 -10.53 26.86
C ALA A 178 -7.04 -10.30 25.64
N GLN A 179 -5.86 -9.73 25.83
CA GLN A 179 -4.88 -9.48 24.77
C GLN A 179 -4.34 -10.80 24.18
N GLN A 180 -4.05 -11.80 25.02
CA GLN A 180 -3.64 -13.13 24.56
C GLN A 180 -4.73 -13.79 23.68
N LYS A 181 -6.01 -13.64 24.07
CA LYS A 181 -7.13 -14.12 23.26
C LYS A 181 -7.20 -13.42 21.90
N GLN A 182 -6.94 -12.11 21.84
CA GLN A 182 -6.90 -11.35 20.58
C GLN A 182 -5.74 -11.80 19.70
N ILE A 183 -4.54 -12.02 20.26
CA ILE A 183 -3.36 -12.52 19.54
C ILE A 183 -3.66 -13.88 18.89
N ARG A 184 -4.25 -14.81 19.66
CA ARG A 184 -4.62 -16.14 19.13
C ARG A 184 -5.69 -16.04 18.04
N ARG A 185 -6.71 -15.20 18.22
CA ARG A 185 -7.73 -14.94 17.18
C ARG A 185 -7.12 -14.40 15.89
N MET A 186 -6.11 -13.54 15.99
CA MET A 186 -5.40 -13.04 14.82
C MET A 186 -4.63 -14.15 14.09
N PHE A 187 -4.02 -15.06 14.85
CA PHE A 187 -3.37 -16.24 14.26
C PHE A 187 -4.40 -17.18 13.61
N ASP A 188 -5.51 -17.47 14.29
CA ASP A 188 -6.59 -18.32 13.76
C ASP A 188 -7.18 -17.69 12.47
N PHE A 189 -7.35 -16.39 12.42
CA PHE A 189 -7.77 -15.67 11.22
C PHE A 189 -6.79 -15.87 10.05
N ALA A 190 -5.47 -15.80 10.31
CA ALA A 190 -4.46 -16.01 9.27
C ALA A 190 -4.41 -17.47 8.77
N GLU A 191 -4.68 -18.45 9.62
CA GLU A 191 -4.74 -19.89 9.29
C GLU A 191 -6.08 -20.32 8.67
N ALA A 192 -7.14 -19.51 8.82
CA ALA A 192 -8.49 -19.93 8.45
C ALA A 192 -8.63 -20.22 6.94
N SER A 193 -9.29 -21.33 6.61
CA SER A 193 -9.66 -21.70 5.24
C SER A 193 -10.99 -21.03 4.84
N MET A 194 -11.00 -19.70 4.78
CA MET A 194 -12.18 -18.91 4.40
C MET A 194 -11.78 -17.57 3.79
N CYS A 195 -12.74 -16.92 3.12
CA CYS A 195 -12.54 -15.59 2.55
C CYS A 195 -12.08 -14.59 3.60
N ARG A 196 -10.94 -13.91 3.36
CA ARG A 196 -10.32 -12.96 4.31
C ARG A 196 -11.22 -11.76 4.58
N HIS A 197 -11.83 -11.22 3.56
CA HIS A 197 -12.77 -10.10 3.70
C HIS A 197 -14.01 -10.49 4.48
N GLN A 198 -14.58 -11.68 4.21
CA GLN A 198 -15.72 -12.18 4.95
C GLN A 198 -15.40 -12.39 6.45
N ALA A 199 -14.20 -12.91 6.75
CA ALA A 199 -13.73 -13.07 8.12
C ALA A 199 -13.57 -11.73 8.84
N ILE A 200 -12.99 -10.70 8.18
CA ILE A 200 -12.85 -9.35 8.73
C ILE A 200 -14.23 -8.71 8.95
N ALA A 201 -15.09 -8.69 7.93
CA ALA A 201 -16.42 -8.10 8.04
C ALA A 201 -17.24 -8.77 9.17
N GLY A 202 -17.21 -10.11 9.22
CA GLY A 202 -17.88 -10.89 10.28
C GLY A 202 -17.34 -10.60 11.68
N TYR A 203 -16.03 -10.32 11.81
CA TYR A 203 -15.43 -9.91 13.07
C TYR A 203 -16.02 -8.58 13.59
N PHE A 204 -16.33 -7.65 12.70
CA PHE A 204 -16.97 -6.37 13.00
C PHE A 204 -18.51 -6.43 12.97
N GLY A 205 -19.09 -7.61 12.86
CA GLY A 205 -20.56 -7.81 12.89
C GLY A 205 -21.27 -7.57 11.57
N GLU A 206 -20.54 -7.42 10.46
CA GLU A 206 -21.10 -7.28 9.12
C GLU A 206 -21.11 -8.62 8.38
N SER A 207 -22.24 -8.97 7.76
CA SER A 207 -22.36 -10.15 6.92
C SER A 207 -22.23 -9.78 5.45
N ILE A 208 -21.18 -10.29 4.79
CA ILE A 208 -20.92 -10.12 3.36
C ILE A 208 -20.77 -11.48 2.66
N GLY A 209 -20.93 -11.49 1.34
CA GLY A 209 -20.54 -12.62 0.49
C GLY A 209 -19.01 -12.80 0.42
N ARG A 210 -18.57 -13.80 -0.34
CA ARG A 210 -17.14 -13.96 -0.66
C ARG A 210 -16.68 -12.81 -1.57
N CYS A 211 -15.42 -12.39 -1.41
CA CYS A 211 -14.85 -11.30 -2.22
C CYS A 211 -14.52 -11.67 -3.67
N GLU A 212 -14.65 -12.95 -4.02
CA GLU A 212 -14.37 -13.55 -5.32
C GLU A 212 -12.91 -13.47 -5.77
N GLN A 213 -12.30 -12.27 -5.83
CA GLN A 213 -10.99 -12.06 -6.47
C GLN A 213 -9.96 -11.33 -5.59
N SER A 214 -10.34 -10.75 -4.46
CA SER A 214 -9.44 -9.87 -3.69
C SER A 214 -8.84 -10.50 -2.44
N CYS A 215 -8.78 -11.84 -2.32
CA CYS A 215 -8.01 -12.50 -1.28
C CYS A 215 -7.47 -13.86 -1.72
N ASP A 216 -6.39 -14.31 -1.08
CA ASP A 216 -5.66 -15.56 -1.35
C ASP A 216 -6.48 -16.83 -1.21
N TYR A 217 -7.60 -16.78 -0.49
CA TYR A 217 -8.52 -17.91 -0.39
C TYR A 217 -9.48 -18.01 -1.59
N CYS A 218 -9.89 -16.87 -2.14
CA CYS A 218 -10.88 -16.83 -3.22
C CYS A 218 -10.23 -16.91 -4.61
N ALA A 219 -9.00 -16.40 -4.77
CA ALA A 219 -8.28 -16.38 -6.04
C ALA A 219 -6.76 -16.48 -5.82
N ASP A 220 -6.03 -16.87 -6.88
CA ASP A 220 -4.58 -16.68 -6.92
C ASP A 220 -4.30 -15.21 -7.25
N LEU A 221 -3.73 -14.50 -6.29
CA LEU A 221 -3.45 -13.08 -6.44
C LEU A 221 -2.14 -12.78 -7.21
N GLY A 222 -1.28 -13.78 -7.39
CA GLY A 222 0.03 -13.62 -8.02
C GLY A 222 0.98 -12.65 -7.30
N ILE A 223 0.66 -12.22 -6.06
CA ILE A 223 1.41 -11.17 -5.33
C ILE A 223 2.76 -11.68 -4.86
N ALA A 224 2.86 -12.92 -4.43
CA ALA A 224 4.08 -13.52 -3.93
C ALA A 224 4.21 -14.97 -4.41
N PRO A 225 4.89 -15.21 -5.54
CA PRO A 225 5.12 -16.57 -6.02
C PRO A 225 5.96 -17.34 -4.99
N ALA A 226 5.53 -18.56 -4.72
CA ALA A 226 6.11 -19.41 -3.69
C ALA A 226 7.55 -19.90 -3.98
N ASP A 227 8.09 -19.67 -5.17
CA ASP A 227 9.34 -20.27 -5.66
C ASP A 227 10.58 -19.36 -5.56
N LEU A 228 10.61 -18.41 -4.63
CA LEU A 228 11.70 -17.43 -4.51
C LEU A 228 12.89 -17.86 -3.66
N ALA A 229 12.98 -19.13 -3.27
CA ALA A 229 14.07 -19.58 -2.38
C ALA A 229 15.48 -19.53 -3.03
N ASP A 230 15.61 -19.59 -4.36
CA ASP A 230 16.89 -19.84 -5.04
C ASP A 230 17.38 -18.77 -6.01
N GLN A 231 16.67 -17.66 -6.23
CA GLN A 231 17.02 -16.69 -7.29
C GLN A 231 17.20 -15.23 -6.84
N PHE A 232 17.75 -14.97 -5.65
CA PHE A 232 18.19 -13.62 -5.35
C PHE A 232 19.64 -13.39 -5.78
N VAL A 233 19.84 -13.23 -7.09
CA VAL A 233 21.00 -12.56 -7.68
C VAL A 233 20.61 -11.09 -7.89
N ALA A 234 21.54 -10.16 -7.57
CA ALA A 234 21.35 -8.73 -7.68
C ALA A 234 20.63 -8.29 -8.99
N PRO A 235 19.84 -7.22 -8.95
CA PRO A 235 18.90 -6.88 -10.02
C PRO A 235 19.61 -6.67 -11.35
N ARG A 236 19.42 -7.61 -12.30
CA ARG A 236 19.50 -7.33 -13.71
C ARG A 236 18.11 -6.85 -14.14
N THR A 237 18.07 -5.64 -14.66
CA THR A 237 16.92 -5.10 -15.37
C THR A 237 16.38 -6.11 -16.37
N SER A 238 15.22 -6.69 -16.13
CA SER A 238 14.41 -7.27 -17.18
C SER A 238 12.94 -7.33 -16.76
N GLN A 239 12.16 -6.72 -17.60
CA GLN A 239 10.72 -6.67 -17.63
C GLN A 239 10.14 -8.06 -17.85
N THR A 240 9.10 -8.45 -17.11
CA THR A 240 7.95 -9.17 -17.67
C THR A 240 6.75 -8.99 -16.73
N ALA A 241 5.72 -8.39 -17.29
CA ALA A 241 4.45 -8.06 -16.67
C ALA A 241 3.53 -9.28 -16.56
N VAL A 242 2.67 -9.29 -15.55
CA VAL A 242 1.47 -10.13 -15.52
C VAL A 242 0.28 -9.21 -15.77
N GLU A 243 -0.45 -9.54 -16.83
CA GLU A 243 -1.62 -8.82 -17.31
C GLU A 243 -2.83 -9.07 -16.40
N ALA A 244 -3.30 -8.04 -15.74
CA ALA A 244 -4.70 -7.77 -15.45
C ALA A 244 -4.80 -6.31 -14.98
N ASP A 245 -5.36 -5.45 -15.79
CA ASP A 245 -5.49 -3.99 -15.61
C ASP A 245 -4.16 -3.23 -15.57
N SER A 246 -3.14 -3.74 -16.27
CA SER A 246 -1.83 -3.11 -16.41
C SER A 246 -1.87 -2.15 -17.59
N LEU A 247 -1.50 -0.91 -17.32
CA LEU A 247 -1.14 0.06 -18.34
C LEU A 247 -0.19 -0.60 -19.36
N THR A 248 -0.36 -0.32 -20.65
CA THR A 248 0.62 -0.70 -21.68
C THR A 248 1.97 -0.07 -21.33
N ARG A 249 3.05 -0.50 -21.96
CA ARG A 249 4.39 0.07 -21.73
C ARG A 249 4.40 1.60 -21.92
N GLY A 250 3.77 2.10 -22.97
CA GLY A 250 3.67 3.53 -23.23
C GLY A 250 2.84 4.26 -22.18
N GLU A 251 1.72 3.68 -21.76
CA GLU A 251 0.90 4.22 -20.68
C GLU A 251 1.63 4.26 -19.33
N THR A 252 2.46 3.24 -19.04
CA THR A 252 3.29 3.20 -17.83
C THR A 252 4.35 4.29 -17.86
N ASP A 253 5.04 4.48 -18.98
CA ASP A 253 6.07 5.50 -19.13
C ASP A 253 5.45 6.92 -19.04
N LEU A 254 4.29 7.14 -19.66
CA LEU A 254 3.54 8.41 -19.51
C LEU A 254 3.06 8.63 -18.07
N PHE A 255 2.56 7.60 -17.41
CA PHE A 255 2.15 7.70 -16.01
C PHE A 255 3.30 8.14 -15.09
N GLU A 256 4.51 7.59 -15.30
CA GLU A 256 5.69 8.01 -14.53
C GLU A 256 6.08 9.48 -14.85
N ALA A 257 6.01 9.90 -16.11
CA ALA A 257 6.25 11.30 -16.49
C ALA A 257 5.23 12.25 -15.84
N LEU A 258 3.95 11.87 -15.81
CA LEU A 258 2.91 12.63 -15.11
C LEU A 258 3.14 12.68 -13.58
N ARG A 259 3.69 11.61 -12.99
CA ARG A 259 4.08 11.59 -11.56
C ARG A 259 5.24 12.53 -11.27
N GLU A 260 6.24 12.58 -12.15
CA GLU A 260 7.36 13.51 -12.02
C GLU A 260 6.89 14.97 -12.10
N LEU A 261 6.09 15.33 -13.11
CA LEU A 261 5.49 16.65 -13.24
C LEU A 261 4.66 17.03 -12.01
N ARG A 262 3.83 16.11 -11.52
CA ARG A 262 3.06 16.30 -10.29
C ARG A 262 3.96 16.61 -9.10
N LYS A 263 5.07 15.89 -8.97
CA LYS A 263 6.03 16.09 -7.89
C LYS A 263 6.70 17.46 -7.98
N GLU A 264 7.15 17.87 -9.16
CA GLU A 264 7.74 19.19 -9.40
C GLU A 264 6.80 20.33 -8.97
N ILE A 265 5.55 20.28 -9.41
CA ILE A 265 4.52 21.26 -9.05
C ILE A 265 4.24 21.27 -7.54
N ALA A 266 4.23 20.10 -6.91
CA ALA A 266 4.00 19.99 -5.48
C ALA A 266 5.17 20.54 -4.65
N ASP A 267 6.39 20.23 -5.06
CA ASP A 267 7.62 20.71 -4.40
C ASP A 267 7.77 22.24 -4.51
N GLU A 268 7.51 22.82 -5.68
CA GLU A 268 7.48 24.28 -5.88
C GLU A 268 6.46 24.98 -4.97
N ARG A 269 5.32 24.37 -4.72
CA ARG A 269 4.23 24.94 -3.93
C ARG A 269 4.24 24.52 -2.46
N GLY A 270 5.14 23.63 -2.07
CA GLY A 270 5.35 23.23 -0.67
C GLY A 270 4.23 22.37 -0.07
N PHE A 271 3.49 21.59 -0.90
CA PHE A 271 2.44 20.68 -0.42
C PHE A 271 2.60 19.23 -0.97
N PRO A 272 1.91 18.23 -0.38
CA PRO A 272 1.99 16.86 -0.83
C PRO A 272 1.53 16.65 -2.27
N ALA A 273 2.24 15.81 -3.02
CA ALA A 273 2.00 15.56 -4.44
C ALA A 273 0.55 15.09 -4.76
N TYR A 274 -0.05 14.27 -3.91
CA TYR A 274 -1.43 13.77 -4.09
C TYR A 274 -2.51 14.87 -4.04
N ILE A 275 -2.17 16.07 -3.52
CA ILE A 275 -3.09 17.23 -3.52
C ILE A 275 -3.28 17.77 -4.94
N VAL A 276 -2.25 17.71 -5.78
CA VAL A 276 -2.35 18.10 -7.21
C VAL A 276 -3.33 17.13 -7.88
N PHE A 277 -2.94 15.87 -8.03
CA PHE A 277 -3.78 14.77 -8.51
C PHE A 277 -3.37 13.49 -7.79
N ASN A 278 -4.33 12.59 -7.52
CA ASN A 278 -4.06 11.25 -7.03
C ASN A 278 -3.60 10.33 -8.17
N ASP A 279 -3.09 9.14 -7.84
CA ASP A 279 -2.58 8.21 -8.84
C ASP A 279 -3.70 7.66 -9.76
N ALA A 280 -4.94 7.54 -9.26
CA ALA A 280 -6.07 7.12 -10.08
C ALA A 280 -6.35 8.13 -11.20
N THR A 281 -6.35 9.42 -10.89
CA THR A 281 -6.49 10.50 -11.87
C THR A 281 -5.35 10.49 -12.90
N LEU A 282 -4.09 10.29 -12.47
CA LEU A 282 -2.95 10.21 -13.39
C LEU A 282 -2.99 8.97 -14.28
N ARG A 283 -3.47 7.84 -13.77
CA ARG A 283 -3.68 6.62 -14.58
C ARG A 283 -4.75 6.86 -15.65
N GLU A 284 -5.86 7.47 -15.28
CA GLU A 284 -6.91 7.82 -16.22
C GLU A 284 -6.41 8.81 -17.30
N MET A 285 -5.55 9.79 -16.94
CA MET A 285 -4.87 10.65 -17.91
C MET A 285 -3.97 9.87 -18.85
N ALA A 286 -3.19 8.90 -18.35
CA ALA A 286 -2.29 8.09 -19.17
C ALA A 286 -3.02 7.16 -20.13
N THR A 287 -4.20 6.67 -19.76
CA THR A 287 -5.01 5.78 -20.62
C THR A 287 -5.89 6.54 -21.61
N THR A 288 -6.48 7.67 -21.20
CA THR A 288 -7.42 8.44 -22.04
C THR A 288 -6.73 9.45 -22.95
N LEU A 289 -5.47 9.83 -22.64
CA LEU A 289 -4.66 10.78 -23.39
C LEU A 289 -5.40 12.08 -23.74
N PRO A 290 -5.95 12.82 -22.77
CA PRO A 290 -6.72 14.03 -23.02
C PRO A 290 -5.84 15.09 -23.68
N THR A 291 -6.34 15.71 -24.76
CA THR A 291 -5.62 16.75 -25.51
C THR A 291 -6.31 18.10 -25.45
N THR A 292 -7.53 18.13 -24.95
CA THR A 292 -8.34 19.34 -24.80
C THR A 292 -8.77 19.57 -23.36
N SER A 293 -9.05 20.82 -23.00
CA SER A 293 -9.60 21.16 -21.68
C SER A 293 -10.90 20.41 -21.37
N TYR A 294 -11.71 20.14 -22.37
CA TYR A 294 -12.97 19.42 -22.20
C TYR A 294 -12.73 17.94 -21.81
N GLU A 295 -11.83 17.26 -22.53
CA GLU A 295 -11.43 15.87 -22.21
C GLU A 295 -10.76 15.79 -20.84
N PHE A 296 -9.92 16.76 -20.50
CA PHE A 296 -9.22 16.82 -19.23
C PHE A 296 -10.18 17.00 -18.05
N LEU A 297 -11.22 17.84 -18.20
CA LEU A 297 -12.26 18.03 -17.18
C LEU A 297 -13.19 16.81 -17.03
N ALA A 298 -13.26 15.93 -18.04
CA ALA A 298 -14.04 14.70 -17.96
C ALA A 298 -13.37 13.63 -17.08
N ILE A 299 -12.06 13.76 -16.79
CA ILE A 299 -11.31 12.81 -15.98
C ILE A 299 -11.73 12.90 -14.50
N ASN A 300 -11.92 11.75 -13.89
CA ASN A 300 -12.31 11.67 -12.49
C ASN A 300 -11.24 12.28 -11.57
N GLY A 301 -11.64 13.18 -10.69
CA GLY A 301 -10.74 13.92 -9.80
C GLY A 301 -10.14 15.21 -10.38
N VAL A 302 -10.50 15.57 -11.63
CA VAL A 302 -10.19 16.87 -12.26
C VAL A 302 -11.38 17.79 -12.15
N GLY A 303 -11.39 18.67 -11.16
CA GLY A 303 -12.37 19.74 -11.05
C GLY A 303 -11.86 21.04 -11.69
N GLN A 304 -12.77 22.01 -11.98
CA GLN A 304 -12.44 23.29 -12.60
C GLN A 304 -11.24 23.98 -11.94
N LYS A 305 -11.20 24.04 -10.60
CA LYS A 305 -10.11 24.67 -9.85
C LYS A 305 -8.75 24.02 -10.11
N LYS A 306 -8.69 22.70 -10.24
CA LYS A 306 -7.46 21.97 -10.54
C LYS A 306 -7.05 22.13 -12.00
N HIS A 307 -8.02 22.15 -12.90
CA HIS A 307 -7.80 22.48 -14.31
C HIS A 307 -7.17 23.87 -14.45
N ASP A 308 -7.74 24.90 -13.82
CA ASP A 308 -7.24 26.28 -13.92
C ASP A 308 -5.82 26.42 -13.31
N SER A 309 -5.48 25.60 -12.32
CA SER A 309 -4.20 25.67 -11.60
C SER A 309 -3.08 24.85 -12.22
N TYR A 310 -3.40 23.74 -12.87
CA TYR A 310 -2.43 22.71 -13.31
C TYR A 310 -2.68 22.18 -14.71
N GLY A 311 -3.91 22.36 -15.28
CA GLY A 311 -4.34 21.71 -16.51
C GLY A 311 -3.44 21.95 -17.70
N GLU A 312 -2.93 23.18 -17.87
CA GLU A 312 -2.05 23.54 -18.98
C GLU A 312 -0.74 22.70 -18.98
N ALA A 313 -0.09 22.55 -17.81
CA ALA A 313 1.15 21.78 -17.71
C ALA A 313 0.95 20.31 -18.04
N PHE A 314 -0.12 19.69 -17.50
CA PHE A 314 -0.43 18.29 -17.76
C PHE A 314 -0.87 18.04 -19.20
N LEU A 315 -1.70 18.89 -19.77
CA LEU A 315 -2.11 18.80 -21.18
C LEU A 315 -0.93 18.93 -22.13
N THR A 316 -0.02 19.87 -21.88
CA THR A 316 1.21 20.05 -22.69
C THR A 316 2.07 18.80 -22.65
N LEU A 317 2.27 18.20 -21.48
CA LEU A 317 3.06 16.97 -21.36
C LEU A 317 2.41 15.81 -22.15
N ILE A 318 1.09 15.63 -22.03
CA ILE A 318 0.35 14.57 -22.73
C ILE A 318 0.38 14.79 -24.25
N GLN A 319 0.23 16.02 -24.73
CA GLN A 319 0.30 16.37 -26.16
C GLN A 319 1.69 16.07 -26.74
N ASN A 320 2.76 16.51 -26.06
CA ASN A 320 4.14 16.23 -26.46
C ASN A 320 4.43 14.71 -26.50
N TRP A 321 3.91 13.98 -25.51
CA TRP A 321 4.03 12.52 -25.47
C TRP A 321 3.40 11.86 -26.70
N LYS A 322 2.18 12.26 -27.03
CA LYS A 322 1.43 11.72 -28.17
C LYS A 322 2.11 12.00 -29.52
N GLU A 323 2.74 13.17 -29.66
CA GLU A 323 3.50 13.54 -30.85
C GLU A 323 4.79 12.68 -30.98
N THR A 324 5.47 12.40 -29.87
CA THR A 324 6.70 11.60 -29.85
C THR A 324 6.42 10.12 -30.14
N ASP A 325 5.33 9.57 -29.58
CA ASP A 325 4.93 8.16 -29.80
C ASP A 325 4.34 7.92 -31.20
N SER A 326 3.84 8.99 -31.85
CA SER A 326 3.29 8.96 -33.21
C SER A 326 4.33 9.12 -34.32
N ALA A 327 5.60 9.40 -33.99
CA ALA A 327 6.67 9.53 -34.96
C ALA A 327 7.08 8.13 -35.49
N PRO A 328 6.99 7.86 -36.80
CA PRO A 328 7.41 6.58 -37.35
C PRO A 328 8.91 6.37 -37.13
N MET A 329 9.28 5.20 -36.57
CA MET A 329 10.69 4.77 -36.53
C MET A 329 11.22 4.81 -37.96
N GLY A 330 12.06 5.79 -38.25
CA GLY A 330 12.71 5.94 -39.56
C GLY A 330 13.49 4.67 -39.87
N ASP A 331 13.17 4.06 -41.01
CA ASP A 331 13.96 3.03 -41.67
C ASP A 331 15.42 3.49 -41.75
N SER A 332 16.26 2.85 -40.97
CA SER A 332 17.71 2.95 -41.16
C SER A 332 18.09 1.88 -42.21
N THR A 333 18.15 2.33 -43.44
CA THR A 333 18.84 1.60 -44.55
C THR A 333 20.31 1.43 -44.27
#